data_995eb0e3d71c0c1600fb269c69494717
#
_entry.id   995eb0e3d71c0c1600fb269c69494717
#
_cell.length_a   1.000
_cell.length_b   1.000
_cell.length_c   1.000
_cell.angle_alpha   90.00
_cell.angle_beta   90.00
_cell.angle_gamma   90.00
#
_symmetry.space_group_name_H-M   'P 1'
#
loop_
_entity.id
_entity.type
_entity.pdbx_description
1 polymer ?
#
loop_
_entity_poly.entity_id
_entity_poly.type
_entity_poly.pdbx_seq_one_letter_code
_entity_poly.pdbx_strand_id
1 'polypeptide(L)'
;MAGIFQKRIRFIGVVLLLTLACNVQGQVRLRTSSAYNQITVEDAGGYRLLRFNGSMETRMWLPNPLLGHFEYTEYFQMPLLFNPKPQRMLLMGLGGGSMVRAFQHYYPDIHLDTVELDPKVAQVAKQFFHVKETAKHKIHFSDGRQFLRLNKTRKYDAILMDAYTSNQFGTHIPFHLATKEFFALAS
;
A
#
# COMPACT_ATOMS: atom_id res chain seq x y z
N MET A 1 62.46 -60.64 -12.43
CA MET A 1 60.99 -60.71 -12.26
C MET A 1 60.46 -59.33 -11.94
N ALA A 2 59.73 -58.78 -12.88
CA ALA A 2 59.33 -57.38 -12.90
C ALA A 2 58.01 -57.19 -12.16
N GLY A 3 58.00 -56.33 -11.14
CA GLY A 3 56.79 -55.90 -10.43
C GLY A 3 56.27 -54.57 -11.03
N ILE A 4 55.14 -54.62 -11.66
CA ILE A 4 54.50 -53.46 -12.30
C ILE A 4 53.81 -52.63 -11.23
N PHE A 5 54.33 -51.41 -11.00
CA PHE A 5 53.68 -50.38 -10.15
C PHE A 5 52.56 -49.67 -10.94
N GLN A 6 51.33 -49.98 -10.64
CA GLN A 6 50.17 -49.31 -11.21
C GLN A 6 49.80 -48.06 -10.39
N LYS A 7 50.21 -46.87 -10.88
CA LYS A 7 49.83 -45.59 -10.30
C LYS A 7 48.34 -45.31 -10.62
N ARG A 8 47.48 -45.36 -9.61
CA ARG A 8 46.11 -44.84 -9.68
C ARG A 8 46.11 -43.32 -9.63
N ILE A 9 45.80 -42.68 -10.75
CA ILE A 9 45.56 -41.25 -10.81
C ILE A 9 44.12 -41.04 -10.29
N ARG A 10 43.98 -40.40 -9.12
CA ARG A 10 42.69 -39.93 -8.60
C ARG A 10 42.38 -38.59 -9.27
N PHE A 11 41.39 -38.57 -10.16
CA PHE A 11 40.77 -37.36 -10.65
C PHE A 11 39.93 -36.74 -9.50
N ILE A 12 40.39 -35.66 -8.93
CA ILE A 12 39.58 -34.82 -8.04
C ILE A 12 38.82 -33.87 -8.95
N GLY A 13 37.57 -34.20 -9.24
CA GLY A 13 36.67 -33.28 -9.92
C GLY A 13 36.30 -32.12 -8.98
N VAL A 14 36.85 -30.96 -9.23
CA VAL A 14 36.41 -29.73 -8.57
C VAL A 14 35.07 -29.31 -9.24
N VAL A 15 33.97 -29.60 -8.57
CA VAL A 15 32.65 -29.06 -8.96
C VAL A 15 32.62 -27.61 -8.51
N LEU A 16 32.84 -26.70 -9.45
CA LEU A 16 32.68 -25.26 -9.21
C LEU A 16 31.16 -24.95 -9.20
N LEU A 17 30.54 -24.95 -8.04
CA LEU A 17 29.19 -24.42 -7.85
C LEU A 17 29.23 -22.90 -8.03
N LEU A 18 28.95 -22.44 -9.23
CA LEU A 18 28.62 -21.05 -9.51
C LEU A 18 27.23 -20.77 -8.89
N THR A 19 27.23 -20.30 -7.64
CA THR A 19 26.05 -19.67 -7.07
C THR A 19 25.87 -18.32 -7.78
N LEU A 20 25.02 -18.29 -8.79
CA LEU A 20 24.45 -17.05 -9.31
C LEU A 20 23.66 -16.42 -8.16
N ALA A 21 24.30 -15.54 -7.40
CA ALA A 21 23.61 -14.60 -6.55
C ALA A 21 22.84 -13.66 -7.48
N CYS A 22 21.60 -14.02 -7.77
CA CYS A 22 20.66 -13.13 -8.44
C CYS A 22 20.47 -11.96 -7.47
N ASN A 23 21.25 -10.90 -7.62
CA ASN A 23 20.96 -9.61 -7.00
C ASN A 23 19.63 -9.16 -7.61
N VAL A 24 18.52 -9.47 -6.94
CA VAL A 24 17.20 -8.93 -7.25
C VAL A 24 17.22 -7.48 -6.78
N GLN A 25 18.01 -6.67 -7.49
CA GLN A 25 17.97 -5.23 -7.33
C GLN A 25 16.59 -4.78 -7.81
N GLY A 26 15.80 -4.18 -6.92
CA GLY A 26 14.47 -3.69 -7.27
C GLY A 26 14.53 -2.72 -8.45
N GLN A 27 13.63 -2.90 -9.41
CA GLN A 27 13.53 -1.99 -10.55
C GLN A 27 12.74 -0.75 -10.14
N VAL A 28 13.40 0.40 -10.08
CA VAL A 28 12.72 1.68 -9.86
C VAL A 28 11.86 2.01 -11.07
N ARG A 29 10.57 2.22 -10.84
CA ARG A 29 9.57 2.57 -11.86
C ARG A 29 9.30 4.07 -11.92
N LEU A 30 9.39 4.73 -10.76
CA LEU A 30 9.18 6.17 -10.62
C LEU A 30 9.98 6.70 -9.43
N ARG A 31 10.57 7.89 -9.61
CA ARG A 31 10.96 8.79 -8.51
C ARG A 31 10.41 10.17 -8.81
N THR A 32 9.67 10.73 -7.87
CA THR A 32 9.08 12.06 -7.98
C THR A 32 8.91 12.66 -6.59
N SER A 33 8.53 13.92 -6.53
CA SER A 33 8.20 14.59 -5.27
C SER A 33 6.90 15.37 -5.41
N SER A 34 6.27 15.61 -4.29
CA SER A 34 5.14 16.53 -4.11
C SER A 34 5.49 17.58 -3.07
N ALA A 35 4.51 18.40 -2.67
CA ALA A 35 4.65 19.30 -1.54
C ALA A 35 4.76 18.56 -0.18
N TYR A 36 4.39 17.28 -0.14
CA TYR A 36 4.28 16.48 1.08
C TYR A 36 5.36 15.39 1.17
N ASN A 37 5.71 14.74 0.05
CA ASN A 37 6.49 13.51 0.06
C ASN A 37 7.51 13.43 -1.09
N GLN A 38 8.62 12.77 -0.82
CA GLN A 38 9.44 12.13 -1.85
C GLN A 38 8.85 10.75 -2.13
N ILE A 39 8.39 10.52 -3.36
CA ILE A 39 7.63 9.33 -3.74
C ILE A 39 8.50 8.44 -4.61
N THR A 40 8.64 7.18 -4.23
CA THR A 40 9.30 6.15 -5.05
C THR A 40 8.35 4.99 -5.29
N VAL A 41 8.29 4.52 -6.54
CA VAL A 41 7.65 3.25 -6.92
C VAL A 41 8.74 2.33 -7.44
N GLU A 42 8.81 1.12 -6.92
CA GLU A 42 9.78 0.10 -7.35
C GLU A 42 9.15 -1.28 -7.42
N ASP A 43 9.64 -2.13 -8.31
CA ASP A 43 9.27 -3.54 -8.38
C ASP A 43 10.43 -4.36 -7.81
N ALA A 44 10.18 -5.15 -6.77
CA ALA A 44 11.17 -5.99 -6.11
C ALA A 44 10.52 -7.26 -5.55
N GLY A 45 11.18 -8.41 -5.72
CA GLY A 45 10.72 -9.68 -5.15
C GLY A 45 9.32 -10.11 -5.57
N GLY A 46 8.86 -9.71 -6.75
CA GLY A 46 7.49 -9.99 -7.23
C GLY A 46 6.44 -9.01 -6.73
N TYR A 47 6.83 -8.00 -5.98
CA TYR A 47 5.95 -6.96 -5.46
C TYR A 47 6.21 -5.61 -6.11
N ARG A 48 5.17 -4.79 -6.22
CA ARG A 48 5.27 -3.35 -6.41
C ARG A 48 5.17 -2.65 -5.07
N LEU A 49 6.14 -1.78 -4.80
CA LEU A 49 6.30 -1.08 -3.54
C LEU A 49 6.10 0.42 -3.76
N LEU A 50 5.33 1.06 -2.88
CA LEU A 50 5.23 2.51 -2.77
C LEU A 50 5.98 2.95 -1.53
N ARG A 51 6.84 3.96 -1.68
CA ARG A 51 7.58 4.56 -0.56
C ARG A 51 7.35 6.06 -0.50
N PHE A 52 7.19 6.57 0.72
CA PHE A 52 7.22 8.00 1.01
C PHE A 52 8.41 8.29 1.92
N ASN A 53 9.28 9.21 1.50
CA ASN A 53 10.47 9.60 2.26
C ASN A 53 11.33 8.40 2.71
N GLY A 54 11.35 7.33 1.90
CA GLY A 54 12.04 6.07 2.19
C GLY A 54 11.23 5.03 2.95
N SER A 55 10.16 5.42 3.67
CA SER A 55 9.25 4.51 4.36
C SER A 55 8.36 3.75 3.38
N MET A 56 8.10 2.46 3.64
CA MET A 56 7.23 1.64 2.82
C MET A 56 5.78 1.84 3.22
N GLU A 57 4.98 2.39 2.30
CA GLU A 57 3.56 2.73 2.54
C GLU A 57 2.60 1.71 1.94
N THR A 58 2.99 1.08 0.84
CA THR A 58 2.17 0.06 0.20
C THR A 58 3.04 -0.98 -0.48
N ARG A 59 2.62 -2.22 -0.39
CA ARG A 59 3.09 -3.29 -1.27
C ARG A 59 1.89 -3.96 -1.96
N MET A 60 2.10 -4.41 -3.18
CA MET A 60 1.11 -5.08 -4.01
C MET A 60 1.79 -6.23 -4.74
N TRP A 61 1.25 -7.43 -4.65
CA TRP A 61 1.79 -8.56 -5.38
C TRP A 61 1.46 -8.44 -6.86
N LEU A 62 2.48 -8.41 -7.71
CA LEU A 62 2.32 -8.14 -9.14
C LEU A 62 1.42 -9.15 -9.88
N PRO A 63 1.51 -10.48 -9.61
CA PRO A 63 0.64 -11.45 -10.25
C PRO A 63 -0.84 -11.34 -9.85
N ASN A 64 -1.13 -10.84 -8.62
CA ASN A 64 -2.49 -10.62 -8.16
C ASN A 64 -2.56 -9.35 -7.30
N PRO A 65 -3.04 -8.23 -7.84
CA PRO A 65 -3.09 -6.93 -7.15
C PRO A 65 -3.98 -6.87 -5.91
N LEU A 66 -4.81 -7.90 -5.67
CA LEU A 66 -5.63 -8.01 -4.45
C LEU A 66 -4.86 -8.64 -3.29
N LEU A 67 -3.66 -9.17 -3.54
CA LEU A 67 -2.84 -9.84 -2.55
C LEU A 67 -1.54 -9.08 -2.27
N GLY A 68 -0.86 -9.50 -1.20
CA GLY A 68 0.46 -9.01 -0.85
C GLY A 68 0.48 -7.63 -0.20
N HIS A 69 -0.67 -7.06 0.16
CA HIS A 69 -0.80 -5.87 0.99
C HIS A 69 -0.34 -6.13 2.43
N PHE A 70 -0.27 -5.11 3.25
CA PHE A 70 0.03 -5.26 4.68
C PHE A 70 -1.18 -5.86 5.41
N GLU A 71 -0.94 -6.76 6.35
CA GLU A 71 -1.98 -7.47 7.10
C GLU A 71 -2.96 -6.55 7.83
N TYR A 72 -2.48 -5.42 8.37
CA TYR A 72 -3.35 -4.48 9.07
C TYR A 72 -4.50 -3.95 8.19
N THR A 73 -4.33 -3.91 6.87
CA THR A 73 -5.38 -3.43 5.98
C THR A 73 -6.61 -4.35 5.96
N GLU A 74 -6.48 -5.60 6.39
CA GLU A 74 -7.61 -6.51 6.52
C GLU A 74 -8.55 -6.11 7.66
N TYR A 75 -8.02 -5.48 8.71
CA TYR A 75 -8.84 -4.98 9.82
C TYR A 75 -9.79 -3.83 9.43
N PHE A 76 -9.56 -3.16 8.31
CA PHE A 76 -10.50 -2.16 7.81
C PHE A 76 -11.84 -2.76 7.33
N GLN A 77 -11.95 -4.07 7.27
CA GLN A 77 -13.24 -4.75 7.03
C GLN A 77 -14.05 -4.95 8.33
N MET A 78 -13.48 -4.70 9.51
CA MET A 78 -14.17 -4.87 10.81
C MET A 78 -15.51 -4.11 10.93
N PRO A 79 -15.70 -2.90 10.37
CA PRO A 79 -17.00 -2.25 10.42
C PRO A 79 -18.15 -3.09 9.85
N LEU A 80 -17.86 -4.00 8.93
CA LEU A 80 -18.86 -4.91 8.35
C LEU A 80 -19.41 -5.93 9.36
N LEU A 81 -18.70 -6.16 10.47
CA LEU A 81 -19.21 -7.00 11.58
C LEU A 81 -20.33 -6.28 12.35
N PHE A 82 -20.31 -4.95 12.39
CA PHE A 82 -21.31 -4.14 13.09
C PHE A 82 -22.43 -3.68 12.17
N ASN A 83 -22.13 -3.39 10.92
CA ASN A 83 -23.09 -3.09 9.87
C ASN A 83 -22.72 -3.91 8.62
N PRO A 84 -23.36 -5.08 8.39
CA PRO A 84 -23.00 -5.95 7.28
C PRO A 84 -23.40 -5.43 5.90
N LYS A 85 -24.19 -4.36 5.84
CA LYS A 85 -24.67 -3.75 4.59
C LYS A 85 -24.53 -2.22 4.60
N PRO A 86 -23.31 -1.69 4.80
CA PRO A 86 -23.12 -0.25 4.75
C PRO A 86 -23.39 0.26 3.33
N GLN A 87 -24.04 1.40 3.21
CA GLN A 87 -24.32 2.02 1.92
C GLN A 87 -23.18 2.94 1.49
N ARG A 88 -22.57 3.64 2.46
CA ARG A 88 -21.50 4.61 2.20
C ARG A 88 -20.44 4.59 3.27
N MET A 89 -19.19 4.51 2.83
CA MET A 89 -18.03 4.55 3.72
C MET A 89 -17.06 5.64 3.29
N LEU A 90 -16.30 6.15 4.25
CA LEU A 90 -15.23 7.12 4.02
C LEU A 90 -13.89 6.48 4.38
N LEU A 91 -12.94 6.56 3.48
CA LEU A 91 -11.54 6.21 3.70
C LEU A 91 -10.70 7.49 3.75
N MET A 92 -9.98 7.73 4.82
CA MET A 92 -9.01 8.82 4.96
C MET A 92 -7.60 8.27 4.75
N GLY A 93 -6.94 8.74 3.70
CA GLY A 93 -5.69 8.20 3.18
C GLY A 93 -5.92 7.23 2.02
N LEU A 94 -5.06 7.29 1.02
CA LEU A 94 -5.12 6.44 -0.17
C LEU A 94 -3.90 5.51 -0.25
N GLY A 95 -2.71 6.07 -0.08
CA GLY A 95 -1.47 5.35 -0.36
C GLY A 95 -1.48 4.73 -1.76
N GLY A 96 -1.11 3.46 -1.88
CA GLY A 96 -1.24 2.71 -3.13
C GLY A 96 -2.63 2.09 -3.35
N GLY A 97 -3.62 2.42 -2.53
CA GLY A 97 -5.02 2.05 -2.74
C GLY A 97 -5.35 0.57 -2.52
N SER A 98 -4.66 -0.11 -1.60
CA SER A 98 -4.97 -1.51 -1.26
C SER A 98 -6.41 -1.68 -0.82
N MET A 99 -6.88 -0.79 0.07
CA MET A 99 -8.27 -0.80 0.55
C MET A 99 -9.27 -0.51 -0.58
N VAL A 100 -8.96 0.47 -1.43
CA VAL A 100 -9.83 0.81 -2.57
C VAL A 100 -10.02 -0.40 -3.48
N ARG A 101 -8.93 -1.10 -3.84
CA ARG A 101 -9.02 -2.31 -4.66
C ARG A 101 -9.83 -3.41 -3.98
N ALA A 102 -9.59 -3.64 -2.69
CA ALA A 102 -10.31 -4.65 -1.92
C ALA A 102 -11.81 -4.34 -1.86
N PHE A 103 -12.20 -3.11 -1.51
CA PHE A 103 -13.61 -2.72 -1.45
C PHE A 103 -14.29 -2.77 -2.81
N GLN A 104 -13.63 -2.31 -3.87
CA GLN A 104 -14.19 -2.40 -5.24
C GLN A 104 -14.41 -3.84 -5.70
N HIS A 105 -13.57 -4.76 -5.26
CA HIS A 105 -13.67 -6.17 -5.65
C HIS A 105 -14.69 -6.95 -4.81
N TYR A 106 -14.59 -6.84 -3.49
CA TYR A 106 -15.39 -7.66 -2.57
C TYR A 106 -16.73 -7.03 -2.20
N TYR A 107 -16.85 -5.69 -2.29
CA TYR A 107 -18.03 -4.94 -1.87
C TYR A 107 -18.43 -3.88 -2.93
N PRO A 108 -18.70 -4.29 -4.17
CA PRO A 108 -18.90 -3.36 -5.29
C PRO A 108 -20.15 -2.46 -5.13
N ASP A 109 -21.03 -2.80 -4.20
CA ASP A 109 -22.25 -2.04 -3.93
C ASP A 109 -22.05 -0.88 -2.94
N ILE A 110 -20.99 -0.86 -2.20
CA ILE A 110 -20.68 0.20 -1.25
C ILE A 110 -20.19 1.45 -1.98
N HIS A 111 -20.78 2.61 -1.68
CA HIS A 111 -20.19 3.89 -2.07
C HIS A 111 -18.98 4.20 -1.19
N LEU A 112 -17.80 4.24 -1.78
CA LEU A 112 -16.54 4.56 -1.08
C LEU A 112 -16.04 5.93 -1.51
N ASP A 113 -16.11 6.91 -0.62
CA ASP A 113 -15.37 8.17 -0.75
C ASP A 113 -13.97 7.99 -0.15
N THR A 114 -12.93 8.38 -0.87
CA THR A 114 -11.55 8.40 -0.35
C THR A 114 -11.06 9.83 -0.30
N VAL A 115 -10.53 10.25 0.84
CA VAL A 115 -9.91 11.58 1.01
C VAL A 115 -8.41 11.39 1.05
N GLU A 116 -7.72 12.05 0.11
CA GLU A 116 -6.27 12.05 0.00
C GLU A 116 -5.76 13.50 0.03
N LEU A 117 -4.75 13.74 0.85
CA LEU A 117 -4.17 15.07 1.00
C LEU A 117 -3.29 15.45 -0.20
N ASP A 118 -2.56 14.47 -0.75
CA ASP A 118 -1.56 14.67 -1.80
C ASP A 118 -2.10 14.19 -3.17
N PRO A 119 -2.47 15.12 -4.08
CA PRO A 119 -2.93 14.74 -5.42
C PRO A 119 -1.91 13.91 -6.21
N LYS A 120 -0.61 14.05 -5.90
CA LYS A 120 0.45 13.26 -6.54
C LYS A 120 0.36 11.79 -6.14
N VAL A 121 0.01 11.49 -4.89
CA VAL A 121 -0.22 10.12 -4.42
C VAL A 121 -1.35 9.47 -5.22
N ALA A 122 -2.46 10.18 -5.43
CA ALA A 122 -3.58 9.65 -6.23
C ALA A 122 -3.18 9.41 -7.70
N GLN A 123 -2.37 10.29 -8.28
CA GLN A 123 -1.84 10.09 -9.62
C GLN A 123 -1.00 8.81 -9.70
N VAL A 124 -0.10 8.60 -8.75
CA VAL A 124 0.76 7.42 -8.65
C VAL A 124 -0.06 6.15 -8.41
N ALA A 125 -1.06 6.19 -7.52
CA ALA A 125 -1.95 5.07 -7.24
C ALA A 125 -2.74 4.65 -8.50
N LYS A 126 -3.25 5.60 -9.28
CA LYS A 126 -3.93 5.32 -10.55
C LYS A 126 -2.98 4.74 -11.59
N GLN A 127 -1.78 5.28 -11.72
CA GLN A 127 -0.83 4.89 -12.75
C GLN A 127 -0.17 3.52 -12.48
N PHE A 128 0.16 3.23 -11.22
CA PHE A 128 0.99 2.09 -10.88
C PHE A 128 0.28 1.01 -10.06
N PHE A 129 -0.79 1.34 -9.34
CA PHE A 129 -1.44 0.45 -8.38
C PHE A 129 -2.89 0.12 -8.74
N HIS A 130 -3.29 0.29 -9.99
CA HIS A 130 -4.61 -0.08 -10.51
C HIS A 130 -5.81 0.58 -9.81
N VAL A 131 -5.60 1.69 -9.11
CA VAL A 131 -6.69 2.46 -8.53
C VAL A 131 -7.51 3.12 -9.63
N LYS A 132 -8.82 2.97 -9.55
CA LYS A 132 -9.76 3.57 -10.52
C LYS A 132 -10.89 4.24 -9.76
N GLU A 133 -11.29 5.43 -10.23
CA GLU A 133 -12.57 6.00 -9.81
C GLU A 133 -13.69 5.35 -10.61
N THR A 134 -14.82 5.17 -9.97
CA THR A 134 -16.03 4.58 -10.56
C THR A 134 -17.26 5.43 -10.19
N ALA A 135 -18.44 5.03 -10.59
CA ALA A 135 -19.67 5.68 -10.14
C ALA A 135 -19.84 5.61 -8.61
N LYS A 136 -19.32 4.54 -7.98
CA LYS A 136 -19.41 4.30 -6.52
C LYS A 136 -18.12 4.60 -5.74
N HIS A 137 -17.03 4.94 -6.41
CA HIS A 137 -15.77 5.33 -5.74
C HIS A 137 -15.27 6.65 -6.28
N LYS A 138 -15.07 7.61 -5.38
CA LYS A 138 -14.54 8.94 -5.68
C LYS A 138 -13.34 9.27 -4.79
N ILE A 139 -12.35 9.95 -5.36
CA ILE A 139 -11.21 10.47 -4.63
C ILE A 139 -11.38 11.98 -4.49
N HIS A 140 -11.32 12.47 -3.26
CA HIS A 140 -11.42 13.89 -2.90
C HIS A 140 -10.06 14.38 -2.40
N PHE A 141 -9.59 15.51 -2.94
CA PHE A 141 -8.32 16.11 -2.54
C PHE A 141 -8.55 17.13 -1.45
N SER A 142 -8.29 16.74 -0.20
CA SER A 142 -8.49 17.58 0.98
C SER A 142 -7.77 16.99 2.19
N ASP A 143 -7.55 17.82 3.21
CA ASP A 143 -7.34 17.33 4.57
C ASP A 143 -8.62 16.64 5.09
N GLY A 144 -8.45 15.51 5.79
CA GLY A 144 -9.58 14.69 6.25
C GLY A 144 -10.54 15.44 7.18
N ARG A 145 -10.02 16.27 8.11
CA ARG A 145 -10.84 17.08 9.01
C ARG A 145 -11.57 18.19 8.25
N GLN A 146 -10.89 18.84 7.32
CA GLN A 146 -11.51 19.86 6.47
C GLN A 146 -12.62 19.26 5.61
N PHE A 147 -12.39 18.08 5.04
CA PHE A 147 -13.39 17.38 4.24
C PHE A 147 -14.68 17.13 5.03
N LEU A 148 -14.60 16.62 6.27
CA LEU A 148 -15.77 16.41 7.12
C LEU A 148 -16.47 17.74 7.44
N ARG A 149 -15.71 18.79 7.74
CA ARG A 149 -16.28 20.12 8.03
C ARG A 149 -17.10 20.72 6.89
N LEU A 150 -16.64 20.48 5.64
CA LEU A 150 -17.30 21.01 4.44
C LEU A 150 -18.43 20.11 3.95
N ASN A 151 -18.49 18.85 4.38
CA ASN A 151 -19.45 17.84 3.93
C ASN A 151 -20.36 17.33 5.07
N LYS A 152 -20.74 18.17 6.02
CA LYS A 152 -21.52 17.79 7.21
C LYS A 152 -22.87 17.10 6.92
N THR A 153 -23.45 17.35 5.78
CA THR A 153 -24.72 16.74 5.36
C THR A 153 -24.53 15.33 4.79
N ARG A 154 -23.30 14.97 4.41
CA ARG A 154 -22.98 13.64 3.89
C ARG A 154 -22.74 12.71 5.06
N LYS A 155 -23.58 11.70 5.19
CA LYS A 155 -23.46 10.67 6.24
C LYS A 155 -22.73 9.45 5.74
N TYR A 156 -21.95 8.83 6.63
CA TYR A 156 -21.19 7.62 6.39
C TYR A 156 -21.56 6.57 7.44
N ASP A 157 -21.69 5.33 7.03
CA ASP A 157 -21.93 4.20 7.93
C ASP A 157 -20.65 3.81 8.68
N ALA A 158 -19.49 4.10 8.09
CA ALA A 158 -18.18 3.94 8.73
C ALA A 158 -17.17 4.91 8.13
N ILE A 159 -16.24 5.35 8.99
CA ILE A 159 -15.06 6.14 8.60
C ILE A 159 -13.82 5.32 8.94
N LEU A 160 -13.02 5.01 7.93
CA LEU A 160 -11.76 4.29 8.03
C LEU A 160 -10.62 5.30 8.00
N MET A 161 -9.76 5.29 9.01
CA MET A 161 -8.65 6.22 9.08
C MET A 161 -7.33 5.51 8.85
N ASP A 162 -6.77 5.68 7.65
CA ASP A 162 -5.47 5.15 7.21
C ASP A 162 -4.53 6.31 6.81
N ALA A 163 -4.59 7.39 7.58
CA ALA A 163 -3.78 8.58 7.37
C ALA A 163 -2.67 8.64 8.41
N TYR A 164 -1.43 8.62 7.94
CA TYR A 164 -0.24 8.68 8.77
C TYR A 164 0.67 9.82 8.35
N THR A 165 1.45 10.31 9.28
CA THR A 165 2.58 11.20 9.03
C THR A 165 3.82 10.64 9.73
N SER A 166 4.97 10.83 9.14
CA SER A 166 6.25 10.36 9.69
C SER A 166 7.16 11.54 9.97
N ASN A 167 7.84 11.51 11.11
CA ASN A 167 8.87 12.46 11.48
C ASN A 167 10.04 11.72 12.17
N GLN A 168 11.00 12.46 12.70
CA GLN A 168 12.17 11.90 13.40
C GLN A 168 11.83 11.02 14.62
N PHE A 169 10.61 11.12 15.16
CA PHE A 169 10.13 10.33 16.31
C PHE A 169 9.30 9.11 15.90
N GLY A 170 9.06 8.90 14.62
CA GLY A 170 8.32 7.76 14.08
C GLY A 170 7.09 8.13 13.26
N THR A 171 6.27 7.11 13.00
CA THR A 171 5.01 7.23 12.24
C THR A 171 3.83 7.29 13.19
N HIS A 172 2.95 8.25 13.01
CA HIS A 172 1.77 8.45 13.87
C HIS A 172 0.60 9.04 13.08
N ILE A 173 -0.59 8.94 13.66
CA ILE A 173 -1.78 9.62 13.13
C ILE A 173 -1.56 11.13 13.26
N PRO A 174 -1.85 11.94 12.23
CA PRO A 174 -1.79 13.41 12.36
C PRO A 174 -2.60 13.91 13.53
N PHE A 175 -1.99 14.67 14.44
CA PHE A 175 -2.60 15.06 15.72
C PHE A 175 -3.97 15.69 15.57
N HIS A 176 -4.19 16.51 14.54
CA HIS A 176 -5.48 17.17 14.29
C HIS A 176 -6.61 16.19 13.89
N LEU A 177 -6.27 14.94 13.49
CA LEU A 177 -7.21 13.85 13.24
C LEU A 177 -7.43 12.94 14.45
N ALA A 178 -6.75 13.20 15.58
CA ALA A 178 -6.84 12.41 16.80
C ALA A 178 -7.41 13.22 17.98
N THR A 179 -8.16 14.29 17.70
CA THR A 179 -8.73 15.18 18.73
C THR A 179 -10.21 14.86 18.99
N LYS A 180 -10.70 15.25 20.18
CA LYS A 180 -12.12 15.14 20.54
C LYS A 180 -13.02 15.84 19.51
N GLU A 181 -12.59 17.01 19.03
CA GLU A 181 -13.33 17.80 18.04
C GLU A 181 -13.37 17.12 16.67
N PHE A 182 -12.34 16.38 16.30
CA PHE A 182 -12.36 15.59 15.08
C PHE A 182 -13.38 14.44 15.19
N PHE A 183 -13.37 13.70 16.30
CA PHE A 183 -14.34 12.61 16.50
C PHE A 183 -15.78 13.12 16.60
N ALA A 184 -16.00 14.33 17.17
CA ALA A 184 -17.31 14.97 17.15
C ALA A 184 -17.77 15.42 15.75
N LEU A 185 -16.85 15.64 14.81
CA LEU A 185 -17.19 15.87 13.40
C LEU A 185 -17.49 14.58 12.65
N ALA A 186 -16.89 13.47 13.10
CA ALA A 186 -17.00 12.16 12.48
C ALA A 186 -18.26 11.39 12.92
N SER A 187 -18.89 11.76 14.02
CA SER A 187 -20.16 11.22 14.54
C SER A 187 -21.36 11.95 13.92
#